data_72ba189dada242131974d751119585ef
#
_entry.id   72ba189dada242131974d751119585ef
#
_cell.length_a   1.000
_cell.length_b   1.000
_cell.length_c   1.000
_cell.angle_alpha   90.00
_cell.angle_beta   90.00
_cell.angle_gamma   90.00
#
_symmetry.space_group_name_H-M   'P 1'
#
loop_
_entity.id
_entity.type
_entity.pdbx_description
1 polymer ?
#
loop_
_entity_poly.entity_id
_entity_poly.type
_entity_poly.pdbx_seq_one_letter_code
_entity_poly.pdbx_strand_id
1 'polypeptide(L)'
;DKICIGHQSTNSTETVDTLTETGVPVTHAKELLHTEHNGKLCATNLGNPLILDTCTIEGLIYGNPSCDMLLGGREWSYIVERPSAVNGTCYPGNVENLEELRILFSSSSSYQRVQMFPDTIWNVTYSGTSKSCSDSFYRNMRWLTQKNGNYPVQDAQYTNTRGKNILFVWGIHHPPTDTAQTNLYTRTDTTTSITTESLDRTFKPLIGPRPLVNGLIGRINYYWSVLKPGQTLRVRSNGNLIAPWFGHVLSGESHGRILKTDLNSGNCVVQCQTEKGGLNSTLPFHNISKYAFGNCPKYIGVKSLKLAIGLRNVPARSSRGLFGAIAGFIEGGWPGLVAGWYGFQHSNDQGVGMAADRDSTQKAVDKITSKVNNIVDKMNKQYEIIDHEFSEIENRLNMINNKVDDQIQDIWAYNAELLVLLENQKTLDEHDANVNNLYNKVKRALGSNAMEDGKGCFELYHKCDDQCMETIRNGTYNRRKYMEESRL
;
A
#
# COMPACT_ATOMS: atom_id res chain seq x y z
N ASP A 1 20.16 54.94 -16.15
CA ASP A 1 19.71 54.01 -15.10
C ASP A 1 18.69 53.06 -15.71
N LYS A 2 18.79 51.79 -15.36
CA LYS A 2 18.04 50.71 -15.98
C LYS A 2 17.55 49.74 -14.91
N ILE A 3 16.35 49.23 -15.09
CA ILE A 3 15.80 48.15 -14.27
C ILE A 3 15.27 47.02 -15.16
N CYS A 4 15.62 45.81 -14.84
CA CYS A 4 15.17 44.62 -15.57
C CYS A 4 14.38 43.68 -14.67
N ILE A 5 13.44 42.97 -15.25
CA ILE A 5 12.65 41.96 -14.60
C ILE A 5 13.19 40.60 -15.10
N GLY A 6 13.30 39.63 -14.23
CA GLY A 6 13.78 38.33 -14.57
C GLY A 6 13.35 37.22 -13.61
N HIS A 7 13.84 36.07 -13.88
CA HIS A 7 13.57 34.86 -13.13
C HIS A 7 14.85 34.09 -12.81
N GLN A 8 14.76 33.19 -11.85
CA GLN A 8 15.88 32.37 -11.39
C GLN A 8 16.32 31.37 -12.46
N SER A 9 17.62 31.15 -12.56
CA SER A 9 18.18 29.93 -13.12
C SER A 9 19.15 29.31 -12.12
N THR A 10 19.39 28.02 -12.21
CA THR A 10 20.24 27.28 -11.29
C THR A 10 21.14 26.31 -12.06
N ASN A 11 22.05 25.66 -11.36
CA ASN A 11 22.85 24.55 -11.89
C ASN A 11 22.14 23.20 -11.83
N SER A 12 20.84 23.18 -11.54
CA SER A 12 20.03 21.96 -11.49
C SER A 12 20.03 21.22 -12.81
N THR A 13 20.14 19.89 -12.74
CA THR A 13 20.01 19.00 -13.89
C THR A 13 18.64 18.32 -13.95
N GLU A 14 17.73 18.70 -13.07
CA GLU A 14 16.38 18.13 -13.03
C GLU A 14 15.61 18.46 -14.30
N THR A 15 14.89 17.43 -14.78
CA THR A 15 14.03 17.56 -15.97
C THR A 15 12.65 17.03 -15.65
N VAL A 16 11.64 17.56 -16.30
CA VAL A 16 10.25 17.08 -16.22
C VAL A 16 9.66 16.94 -17.59
N ASP A 17 8.62 16.15 -17.69
CA ASP A 17 7.83 16.02 -18.91
C ASP A 17 6.55 16.84 -18.78
N THR A 18 6.10 17.41 -19.88
CA THR A 18 4.82 18.14 -19.97
C THR A 18 3.96 17.51 -21.06
N LEU A 19 2.75 18.03 -21.27
CA LEU A 19 1.84 17.53 -22.31
C LEU A 19 2.43 17.64 -23.72
N THR A 20 3.28 18.62 -23.97
CA THR A 20 3.81 18.92 -25.31
C THR A 20 5.29 18.65 -25.46
N GLU A 21 6.02 18.53 -24.37
CA GLU A 21 7.48 18.41 -24.39
C GLU A 21 7.95 17.34 -23.41
N THR A 22 9.10 16.73 -23.71
CA THR A 22 9.78 15.78 -22.84
C THR A 22 11.15 16.30 -22.46
N GLY A 23 11.60 15.97 -21.25
CA GLY A 23 12.95 16.35 -20.80
C GLY A 23 13.15 17.85 -20.61
N VAL A 24 12.13 18.58 -20.21
CA VAL A 24 12.22 20.03 -19.98
C VAL A 24 13.06 20.31 -18.75
N PRO A 25 14.18 21.04 -18.86
CA PRO A 25 14.98 21.39 -17.69
C PRO A 25 14.24 22.39 -16.81
N VAL A 26 14.26 22.15 -15.51
CA VAL A 26 13.61 22.99 -14.49
C VAL A 26 14.56 23.29 -13.35
N THR A 27 14.32 24.39 -12.65
CA THR A 27 15.15 24.79 -11.51
C THR A 27 14.90 23.89 -10.29
N HIS A 28 13.66 23.46 -10.09
CA HIS A 28 13.25 22.62 -8.98
C HIS A 28 12.22 21.62 -9.45
N ALA A 29 12.37 20.38 -9.03
CA ALA A 29 11.40 19.32 -9.26
C ALA A 29 11.26 18.48 -7.99
N LYS A 30 10.09 17.88 -7.81
CA LYS A 30 9.83 16.96 -6.70
C LYS A 30 9.50 15.58 -7.27
N GLU A 31 10.23 14.56 -6.83
CA GLU A 31 9.85 13.18 -7.09
C GLU A 31 8.66 12.82 -6.23
N LEU A 32 7.58 12.35 -6.84
CA LEU A 32 6.38 11.90 -6.15
C LEU A 32 6.39 10.40 -5.84
N LEU A 33 7.34 9.68 -6.38
CA LEU A 33 7.42 8.23 -6.33
C LEU A 33 8.51 7.78 -5.38
N HIS A 34 8.15 7.00 -4.38
CA HIS A 34 9.11 6.36 -3.48
C HIS A 34 9.59 5.06 -4.12
N THR A 35 10.90 4.89 -4.28
CA THR A 35 11.51 3.76 -4.98
C THR A 35 12.37 2.87 -4.11
N GLU A 36 12.65 3.27 -2.89
CA GLU A 36 13.57 2.58 -1.98
C GLU A 36 12.82 1.74 -0.94
N HIS A 37 13.42 0.62 -0.57
CA HIS A 37 12.95 -0.25 0.51
C HIS A 37 14.14 -0.86 1.25
N ASN A 38 13.91 -1.38 2.46
CA ASN A 38 14.98 -1.92 3.29
C ASN A 38 15.28 -3.41 3.07
N GLY A 39 14.49 -4.12 2.27
CA GLY A 39 14.68 -5.53 1.98
C GLY A 39 14.46 -6.48 3.16
N LYS A 40 13.75 -6.03 4.21
CA LYS A 40 13.53 -6.79 5.44
C LYS A 40 12.05 -6.84 5.82
N LEU A 41 11.68 -7.85 6.60
CA LEU A 41 10.39 -7.91 7.27
C LEU A 41 10.47 -7.12 8.58
N CYS A 42 9.65 -6.11 8.72
CA CYS A 42 9.65 -5.21 9.86
C CYS A 42 8.33 -5.26 10.62
N ALA A 43 8.36 -4.88 11.88
CA ALA A 43 7.14 -4.61 12.63
C ALA A 43 6.41 -3.40 12.03
N THR A 44 5.09 -3.38 12.15
CA THR A 44 4.26 -2.21 11.81
C THR A 44 3.80 -1.50 13.09
N ASN A 45 3.06 -0.41 12.95
CA ASN A 45 2.48 0.31 14.08
C ASN A 45 1.53 -0.57 14.92
N LEU A 46 0.94 -1.63 14.34
CA LEU A 46 0.08 -2.57 15.05
C LEU A 46 0.84 -3.67 15.78
N GLY A 47 2.09 -3.92 15.43
CA GLY A 47 2.92 -4.92 16.09
C GLY A 47 3.85 -5.70 15.16
N ASN A 48 4.36 -6.82 15.67
CA ASN A 48 5.28 -7.69 14.95
C ASN A 48 4.58 -8.60 13.95
N PRO A 49 5.27 -9.10 12.93
CA PRO A 49 4.74 -10.13 12.04
C PRO A 49 4.73 -11.50 12.71
N LEU A 50 3.80 -12.36 12.30
CA LEU A 50 3.85 -13.81 12.56
C LEU A 50 4.47 -14.47 11.32
N ILE A 51 5.66 -15.05 11.48
CA ILE A 51 6.40 -15.68 10.38
C ILE A 51 6.21 -17.19 10.48
N LEU A 52 5.61 -17.79 9.45
CA LEU A 52 5.37 -19.20 9.34
C LEU A 52 6.47 -19.84 8.48
N ASP A 53 7.60 -20.21 9.12
CA ASP A 53 8.74 -20.79 8.40
C ASP A 53 8.53 -22.24 7.99
N THR A 54 7.80 -23.01 8.80
CA THR A 54 7.70 -24.47 8.68
C THR A 54 6.29 -24.96 8.39
N CYS A 55 5.30 -24.07 8.39
CA CYS A 55 3.91 -24.44 8.18
C CYS A 55 3.13 -23.34 7.44
N THR A 56 1.84 -23.59 7.22
CA THR A 56 0.93 -22.64 6.57
C THR A 56 -0.12 -22.14 7.56
N ILE A 57 -0.95 -21.21 7.15
CA ILE A 57 -2.09 -20.74 7.96
C ILE A 57 -3.06 -21.89 8.23
N GLU A 58 -3.36 -22.73 7.23
CA GLU A 58 -4.20 -23.91 7.40
C GLU A 58 -3.61 -24.84 8.45
N GLY A 59 -2.31 -25.10 8.38
CA GLY A 59 -1.61 -25.90 9.35
C GLY A 59 -1.71 -25.36 10.76
N LEU A 60 -1.64 -24.06 10.92
CA LEU A 60 -1.79 -23.40 12.22
C LEU A 60 -3.24 -23.53 12.74
N ILE A 61 -4.23 -23.35 11.86
CA ILE A 61 -5.66 -23.47 12.22
C ILE A 61 -5.98 -24.89 12.67
N TYR A 62 -5.51 -25.91 11.96
CA TYR A 62 -5.78 -27.31 12.28
C TYR A 62 -4.90 -27.84 13.41
N GLY A 63 -3.78 -27.18 13.70
CA GLY A 63 -2.80 -27.68 14.64
C GLY A 63 -1.90 -28.76 14.06
N ASN A 64 -1.48 -28.61 12.82
CA ASN A 64 -0.52 -29.52 12.19
C ASN A 64 0.73 -29.62 13.07
N PRO A 65 1.28 -30.84 13.27
CA PRO A 65 2.50 -31.02 14.08
C PRO A 65 3.68 -30.16 13.65
N SER A 66 3.78 -29.77 12.39
CA SER A 66 4.83 -28.85 11.91
C SER A 66 4.72 -27.42 12.48
N CYS A 67 3.56 -27.08 13.05
CA CYS A 67 3.31 -25.76 13.66
C CYS A 67 3.41 -25.79 15.20
N ASP A 68 3.88 -26.87 15.81
CA ASP A 68 3.85 -27.05 17.26
C ASP A 68 4.47 -25.89 18.07
N MET A 69 5.54 -25.29 17.56
CA MET A 69 6.21 -24.17 18.19
C MET A 69 5.37 -22.90 18.26
N LEU A 70 4.31 -22.79 17.47
CA LEU A 70 3.44 -21.63 17.39
C LEU A 70 2.16 -21.78 18.22
N LEU A 71 1.87 -22.97 18.74
CA LEU A 71 0.62 -23.28 19.44
C LEU A 71 0.51 -22.66 20.84
N GLY A 72 1.61 -22.16 21.39
CA GLY A 72 1.66 -21.56 22.72
C GLY A 72 1.09 -20.15 22.85
N GLY A 73 0.47 -19.64 21.80
CA GLY A 73 -0.04 -18.28 21.74
C GLY A 73 0.95 -17.33 21.08
N ARG A 74 0.44 -16.50 20.17
CA ARG A 74 1.22 -15.48 19.45
C ARG A 74 0.33 -14.28 19.15
N GLU A 75 0.96 -13.13 19.06
CA GLU A 75 0.31 -11.91 18.59
C GLU A 75 1.00 -11.43 17.31
N TRP A 76 0.22 -10.85 16.41
CA TRP A 76 0.74 -10.37 15.13
C TRP A 76 -0.01 -9.16 14.60
N SER A 77 0.64 -8.39 13.75
CA SER A 77 0.01 -7.35 12.94
C SER A 77 -0.29 -7.84 11.51
N TYR A 78 0.46 -8.81 11.04
CA TYR A 78 0.28 -9.47 9.75
C TYR A 78 0.95 -10.85 9.77
N ILE A 79 0.61 -11.68 8.81
CA ILE A 79 1.12 -13.06 8.73
C ILE A 79 2.00 -13.20 7.48
N VAL A 80 3.13 -13.86 7.64
CA VAL A 80 4.07 -14.16 6.54
C VAL A 80 4.11 -15.66 6.32
N GLU A 81 3.79 -16.10 5.10
CA GLU A 81 4.03 -17.46 4.64
C GLU A 81 5.21 -17.50 3.69
N ARG A 82 5.99 -18.56 3.76
CA ARG A 82 7.08 -18.77 2.79
C ARG A 82 6.50 -19.34 1.50
N PRO A 83 6.98 -18.94 0.30
CA PRO A 83 6.48 -19.45 -0.97
C PRO A 83 6.60 -20.97 -1.13
N SER A 84 7.57 -21.58 -0.46
CA SER A 84 7.80 -23.03 -0.49
C SER A 84 7.04 -23.81 0.58
N ALA A 85 6.23 -23.17 1.41
CA ALA A 85 5.51 -23.83 2.50
C ALA A 85 4.39 -24.72 1.96
N VAL A 86 4.36 -26.00 2.38
CA VAL A 86 3.39 -27.00 1.91
C VAL A 86 2.70 -27.76 3.04
N ASN A 87 3.01 -27.47 4.30
CA ASN A 87 2.54 -28.24 5.45
C ASN A 87 1.21 -27.70 6.01
N GLY A 88 0.16 -27.68 5.19
CA GLY A 88 -1.19 -27.30 5.61
C GLY A 88 -1.97 -28.48 6.15
N THR A 89 -2.37 -29.37 5.28
CA THR A 89 -3.11 -30.58 5.61
C THR A 89 -2.16 -31.79 5.54
N CYS A 90 -1.87 -32.41 6.65
CA CYS A 90 -1.07 -33.63 6.66
C CYS A 90 -1.87 -34.86 6.25
N TYR A 91 -3.16 -34.89 6.55
CA TYR A 91 -4.08 -35.91 6.01
C TYR A 91 -4.76 -35.31 4.77
N PRO A 92 -4.69 -35.97 3.61
CA PRO A 92 -5.17 -35.37 2.36
C PRO A 92 -6.69 -35.17 2.37
N GLY A 93 -7.13 -34.14 1.68
CA GLY A 93 -8.55 -33.79 1.57
C GLY A 93 -8.75 -32.38 1.04
N ASN A 94 -10.01 -31.98 0.94
CA ASN A 94 -10.41 -30.68 0.46
C ASN A 94 -10.93 -29.80 1.62
N VAL A 95 -10.69 -28.52 1.53
CA VAL A 95 -11.19 -27.51 2.48
C VAL A 95 -12.25 -26.67 1.76
N GLU A 96 -13.41 -26.55 2.37
CA GLU A 96 -14.48 -25.69 1.85
C GLU A 96 -14.19 -24.23 2.18
N ASN A 97 -14.27 -23.34 1.17
CA ASN A 97 -14.06 -21.90 1.32
C ASN A 97 -12.72 -21.56 1.98
N LEU A 98 -11.66 -22.17 1.50
CA LEU A 98 -10.31 -22.00 2.07
C LEU A 98 -9.86 -20.55 2.11
N GLU A 99 -10.13 -19.79 1.06
CA GLU A 99 -9.69 -18.40 0.97
C GLU A 99 -10.34 -17.53 2.06
N GLU A 100 -11.65 -17.69 2.26
CA GLU A 100 -12.38 -16.97 3.30
C GLU A 100 -11.88 -17.35 4.71
N LEU A 101 -11.54 -18.62 4.91
CA LEU A 101 -10.96 -19.09 6.17
C LEU A 101 -9.61 -18.42 6.45
N ARG A 102 -8.75 -18.36 5.45
CA ARG A 102 -7.44 -17.70 5.55
C ARG A 102 -7.56 -16.22 5.86
N ILE A 103 -8.43 -15.52 5.16
CA ILE A 103 -8.69 -14.08 5.37
C ILE A 103 -9.24 -13.84 6.77
N LEU A 104 -10.22 -14.62 7.18
CA LEU A 104 -10.83 -14.48 8.51
C LEU A 104 -9.80 -14.68 9.63
N PHE A 105 -9.00 -15.72 9.54
CA PHE A 105 -7.97 -15.99 10.53
C PHE A 105 -6.89 -14.90 10.56
N SER A 106 -6.44 -14.42 9.40
CA SER A 106 -5.43 -13.38 9.30
C SER A 106 -5.90 -12.02 9.81
N SER A 107 -7.21 -11.78 9.83
CA SER A 107 -7.79 -10.52 10.35
C SER A 107 -7.74 -10.43 11.87
N SER A 108 -7.60 -11.56 12.57
CA SER A 108 -7.33 -11.59 13.99
C SER A 108 -5.90 -11.15 14.28
N SER A 109 -5.64 -10.60 15.46
CA SER A 109 -4.30 -10.15 15.88
C SER A 109 -3.61 -11.08 16.86
N SER A 110 -4.26 -12.17 17.25
CA SER A 110 -3.70 -13.11 18.22
C SER A 110 -4.15 -14.55 17.97
N TYR A 111 -3.29 -15.49 18.38
CA TYR A 111 -3.57 -16.90 18.35
C TYR A 111 -3.96 -17.36 19.78
N GLN A 112 -5.25 -17.50 20.02
CA GLN A 112 -5.81 -17.95 21.31
C GLN A 112 -6.70 -19.15 21.05
N ARG A 113 -6.42 -20.26 21.73
CA ARG A 113 -7.22 -21.47 21.65
C ARG A 113 -8.15 -21.58 22.83
N VAL A 114 -9.36 -22.07 22.58
CA VAL A 114 -10.32 -22.43 23.61
C VAL A 114 -10.73 -23.87 23.43
N GLN A 115 -10.69 -24.64 24.51
CA GLN A 115 -11.15 -26.04 24.50
C GLN A 115 -12.67 -26.07 24.37
N MET A 116 -13.18 -26.69 23.30
CA MET A 116 -14.63 -26.75 23.02
C MET A 116 -15.24 -28.03 23.55
N PHE A 117 -14.67 -29.17 23.21
CA PHE A 117 -15.17 -30.47 23.62
C PHE A 117 -14.04 -31.26 24.29
N PRO A 118 -13.98 -31.32 25.64
CA PRO A 118 -13.04 -32.17 26.33
C PRO A 118 -13.20 -33.62 25.92
N ASP A 119 -12.13 -34.40 25.95
CA ASP A 119 -12.14 -35.81 25.59
C ASP A 119 -13.12 -36.64 26.43
N THR A 120 -13.43 -36.19 27.65
CA THR A 120 -14.39 -36.83 28.53
C THR A 120 -15.83 -36.85 28.02
N ILE A 121 -16.17 -35.97 27.06
CA ILE A 121 -17.50 -35.92 26.44
C ILE A 121 -17.77 -37.12 25.52
N TRP A 122 -16.73 -37.64 24.90
CA TRP A 122 -16.85 -38.66 23.88
C TRP A 122 -16.77 -40.07 24.49
N ASN A 123 -17.75 -40.94 24.15
CA ASN A 123 -17.79 -42.34 24.57
C ASN A 123 -17.11 -43.28 23.55
N VAL A 124 -16.03 -42.80 22.95
CA VAL A 124 -15.27 -43.48 21.90
C VAL A 124 -13.78 -43.36 22.14
N THR A 125 -12.98 -44.12 21.41
CA THR A 125 -11.53 -43.95 21.44
C THR A 125 -11.10 -42.87 20.44
N TYR A 126 -9.94 -42.26 20.65
CA TYR A 126 -9.34 -41.34 19.72
C TYR A 126 -8.27 -42.07 18.91
N SER A 127 -8.41 -42.12 17.59
CA SER A 127 -7.32 -42.53 16.72
C SER A 127 -6.35 -41.35 16.59
N GLY A 128 -5.34 -41.29 17.44
CA GLY A 128 -4.46 -40.17 17.52
C GLY A 128 -3.37 -40.11 16.48
N THR A 129 -3.27 -41.06 15.57
CA THR A 129 -2.10 -41.16 14.68
C THR A 129 -2.44 -41.56 13.25
N SER A 130 -1.71 -40.96 12.31
CA SER A 130 -1.68 -41.33 10.90
C SER A 130 -0.25 -41.24 10.38
N LYS A 131 0.15 -42.14 9.49
CA LYS A 131 1.47 -42.08 8.84
C LYS A 131 1.64 -40.81 8.02
N SER A 132 0.57 -40.29 7.42
CA SER A 132 0.59 -39.03 6.66
C SER A 132 0.91 -37.83 7.55
N CYS A 133 0.61 -37.91 8.85
CA CYS A 133 0.88 -36.87 9.83
C CYS A 133 2.10 -37.23 10.72
N SER A 134 3.08 -37.96 10.22
CA SER A 134 4.28 -38.38 10.95
C SER A 134 3.97 -39.11 12.25
N ASP A 135 3.04 -40.09 12.18
CA ASP A 135 2.55 -40.90 13.31
C ASP A 135 1.89 -40.05 14.43
N SER A 136 1.36 -38.88 14.10
CA SER A 136 0.58 -38.00 14.96
C SER A 136 -0.67 -37.52 14.24
N PHE A 137 -1.41 -36.63 14.81
CA PHE A 137 -2.58 -36.03 14.20
C PHE A 137 -2.67 -34.52 14.56
N TYR A 138 -3.66 -33.84 14.03
CA TYR A 138 -3.84 -32.42 14.32
C TYR A 138 -4.07 -32.15 15.81
N ARG A 139 -3.42 -31.15 16.34
CA ARG A 139 -3.54 -30.78 17.76
C ARG A 139 -4.90 -30.17 18.12
N ASN A 140 -5.60 -29.62 17.16
CA ASN A 140 -6.86 -28.90 17.37
C ASN A 140 -8.09 -29.73 17.00
N MET A 141 -7.90 -30.96 16.56
CA MET A 141 -9.00 -31.87 16.19
C MET A 141 -8.81 -33.25 16.83
N ARG A 142 -9.90 -33.98 16.98
CA ARG A 142 -9.90 -35.34 17.49
C ARG A 142 -10.53 -36.28 16.47
N TRP A 143 -9.83 -37.34 16.14
CA TRP A 143 -10.34 -38.41 15.28
C TRP A 143 -11.03 -39.47 16.14
N LEU A 144 -12.36 -39.44 16.13
CA LEU A 144 -13.17 -40.34 16.93
C LEU A 144 -13.32 -41.70 16.22
N THR A 145 -12.96 -42.80 16.87
CA THR A 145 -13.05 -44.17 16.35
C THR A 145 -13.73 -45.08 17.38
N GLN A 146 -14.09 -46.31 16.94
CA GLN A 146 -14.77 -47.27 17.79
C GLN A 146 -13.97 -47.59 19.07
N LYS A 147 -14.70 -47.90 20.14
CA LYS A 147 -14.16 -48.37 21.42
C LYS A 147 -14.74 -49.75 21.74
N ASN A 148 -13.90 -50.79 21.89
CA ASN A 148 -14.32 -52.15 22.23
C ASN A 148 -15.39 -52.71 21.25
N GLY A 149 -15.29 -52.39 19.96
CA GLY A 149 -16.24 -52.82 18.96
C GLY A 149 -17.53 -52.06 18.89
N ASN A 150 -17.67 -50.95 19.61
CA ASN A 150 -18.85 -50.12 19.65
C ASN A 150 -18.56 -48.68 19.31
N TYR A 151 -19.45 -48.07 18.55
CA TYR A 151 -19.43 -46.64 18.28
C TYR A 151 -20.84 -46.07 18.55
N PRO A 152 -21.12 -45.71 19.80
CA PRO A 152 -22.43 -45.15 20.14
C PRO A 152 -22.58 -43.76 19.51
N VAL A 153 -23.82 -43.31 19.37
CA VAL A 153 -24.09 -41.95 18.87
C VAL A 153 -23.45 -40.94 19.79
N GLN A 154 -22.65 -40.08 19.21
CA GLN A 154 -22.01 -38.97 19.95
C GLN A 154 -22.89 -37.75 19.83
N ASP A 155 -23.24 -37.13 20.95
CA ASP A 155 -24.02 -35.87 21.01
C ASP A 155 -23.39 -34.96 22.05
N ALA A 156 -23.00 -33.79 21.62
CA ALA A 156 -22.30 -32.82 22.46
C ALA A 156 -22.72 -31.41 22.11
N GLN A 157 -22.68 -30.53 23.09
CA GLN A 157 -23.01 -29.12 22.95
C GLN A 157 -21.89 -28.23 23.52
N TYR A 158 -21.70 -27.10 22.88
CA TYR A 158 -20.80 -26.06 23.37
C TYR A 158 -21.44 -24.69 23.19
N THR A 159 -21.49 -23.89 24.26
CA THR A 159 -22.00 -22.53 24.21
C THR A 159 -20.84 -21.54 24.29
N ASN A 160 -20.81 -20.59 23.38
CA ASN A 160 -19.77 -19.57 23.36
C ASN A 160 -20.06 -18.52 24.46
N THR A 161 -19.30 -18.59 25.55
CA THR A 161 -19.39 -17.65 26.68
C THR A 161 -18.24 -16.64 26.72
N ARG A 162 -17.38 -16.63 25.67
CA ARG A 162 -16.16 -15.83 25.65
C ARG A 162 -16.38 -14.34 25.31
N GLY A 163 -17.53 -13.96 24.81
CA GLY A 163 -17.80 -12.58 24.40
C GLY A 163 -17.14 -12.17 23.09
N LYS A 164 -16.50 -13.11 22.39
CA LYS A 164 -15.84 -12.92 21.08
C LYS A 164 -16.20 -14.08 20.18
N ASN A 165 -16.08 -13.88 18.86
CA ASN A 165 -16.31 -14.94 17.88
C ASN A 165 -15.28 -16.05 18.04
N ILE A 166 -15.71 -17.29 17.90
CA ILE A 166 -14.86 -18.48 17.91
C ILE A 166 -14.92 -19.12 16.54
N LEU A 167 -13.77 -19.28 15.91
CA LEU A 167 -13.61 -20.06 14.68
C LEU A 167 -13.35 -21.52 15.10
N PHE A 168 -14.14 -22.43 14.58
CA PHE A 168 -13.92 -23.87 14.79
C PHE A 168 -13.92 -24.61 13.47
N VAL A 169 -13.14 -25.70 13.43
CA VAL A 169 -12.97 -26.55 12.25
C VAL A 169 -13.27 -27.99 12.62
N TRP A 170 -13.90 -28.69 11.69
CA TRP A 170 -14.16 -30.13 11.82
C TRP A 170 -13.92 -30.80 10.49
N GLY A 171 -13.92 -32.12 10.49
CA GLY A 171 -13.72 -32.88 9.29
C GLY A 171 -14.68 -34.06 9.21
N ILE A 172 -14.91 -34.50 7.98
CA ILE A 172 -15.62 -35.76 7.69
C ILE A 172 -14.65 -36.69 6.98
N HIS A 173 -14.41 -37.84 7.59
CA HIS A 173 -13.49 -38.84 7.05
C HIS A 173 -14.20 -39.66 5.98
N HIS A 174 -13.54 -39.85 4.85
CA HIS A 174 -13.97 -40.67 3.75
C HIS A 174 -12.97 -41.85 3.62
N PRO A 175 -13.28 -43.02 4.21
CA PRO A 175 -12.35 -44.15 4.21
C PRO A 175 -12.09 -44.67 2.79
N PRO A 176 -10.93 -45.36 2.55
CA PRO A 176 -10.60 -45.90 1.24
C PRO A 176 -11.42 -47.13 0.87
N THR A 177 -11.92 -47.91 1.85
CA THR A 177 -12.66 -49.13 1.63
C THR A 177 -13.80 -49.30 2.63
N ASP A 178 -14.78 -50.14 2.32
CA ASP A 178 -15.85 -50.53 3.25
C ASP A 178 -15.32 -51.21 4.51
N THR A 179 -14.25 -52.01 4.36
CA THR A 179 -13.59 -52.64 5.50
C THR A 179 -12.99 -51.64 6.47
N ALA A 180 -12.35 -50.59 5.96
CA ALA A 180 -11.83 -49.50 6.78
C ALA A 180 -12.95 -48.77 7.50
N GLN A 181 -14.06 -48.51 6.81
CA GLN A 181 -15.24 -47.85 7.41
C GLN A 181 -15.77 -48.71 8.59
N THR A 182 -15.94 -50.00 8.40
CA THR A 182 -16.46 -50.89 9.45
C THR A 182 -15.47 -51.03 10.61
N ASN A 183 -14.19 -51.12 10.31
CA ASN A 183 -13.15 -51.22 11.34
C ASN A 183 -13.04 -49.97 12.22
N LEU A 184 -13.27 -48.83 11.65
CA LEU A 184 -13.14 -47.57 12.39
C LEU A 184 -14.43 -47.16 13.10
N TYR A 185 -15.60 -47.33 12.45
CA TYR A 185 -16.85 -46.79 12.91
C TYR A 185 -17.96 -47.81 13.12
N THR A 186 -17.70 -49.07 12.90
CA THR A 186 -18.63 -50.21 13.09
C THR A 186 -19.84 -50.25 12.16
N ARG A 187 -20.14 -49.18 11.46
CA ARG A 187 -21.33 -49.03 10.59
C ARG A 187 -20.94 -48.56 9.19
N THR A 188 -21.69 -49.01 8.19
CA THR A 188 -21.50 -48.59 6.81
C THR A 188 -22.30 -47.34 6.44
N ASP A 189 -23.37 -47.04 7.18
CA ASP A 189 -24.22 -45.86 6.96
C ASP A 189 -24.14 -44.97 8.20
N THR A 190 -23.43 -43.88 8.07
CA THR A 190 -23.19 -42.91 9.18
C THR A 190 -23.60 -41.52 8.77
N THR A 191 -23.98 -40.71 9.75
CA THR A 191 -24.42 -39.35 9.55
C THR A 191 -23.87 -38.45 10.64
N THR A 192 -23.37 -37.28 10.27
CA THR A 192 -22.91 -36.28 11.19
C THR A 192 -23.72 -34.98 10.99
N SER A 193 -24.28 -34.42 12.06
CA SER A 193 -25.01 -33.17 12.03
C SER A 193 -24.31 -32.11 12.85
N ILE A 194 -24.08 -30.96 12.27
CA ILE A 194 -23.48 -29.78 12.91
C ILE A 194 -24.53 -28.66 12.87
N THR A 195 -24.93 -28.20 14.01
CA THR A 195 -26.03 -27.21 14.13
C THR A 195 -25.63 -26.04 15.01
N THR A 196 -25.84 -24.84 14.51
CA THR A 196 -25.82 -23.59 15.29
C THR A 196 -27.08 -22.80 14.93
N GLU A 197 -27.28 -21.63 15.51
CA GLU A 197 -28.42 -20.76 15.16
C GLU A 197 -28.41 -20.33 13.66
N SER A 198 -27.22 -20.28 13.04
CA SER A 198 -27.02 -19.88 11.64
C SER A 198 -26.58 -21.03 10.72
N LEU A 199 -26.29 -22.20 11.26
CA LEU A 199 -25.78 -23.34 10.51
C LEU A 199 -26.58 -24.58 10.86
N ASP A 200 -27.08 -25.30 9.86
CA ASP A 200 -27.69 -26.62 10.00
C ASP A 200 -27.27 -27.48 8.81
N ARG A 201 -26.25 -28.32 9.02
CA ARG A 201 -25.71 -29.18 7.97
C ARG A 201 -25.60 -30.61 8.42
N THR A 202 -25.87 -31.50 7.48
CA THR A 202 -25.74 -32.95 7.65
C THR A 202 -24.72 -33.47 6.63
N PHE A 203 -23.82 -34.35 7.11
CA PHE A 203 -22.75 -34.88 6.30
C PHE A 203 -22.83 -36.42 6.25
N LYS A 204 -22.51 -36.98 5.08
CA LYS A 204 -22.41 -38.43 4.88
C LYS A 204 -21.06 -38.74 4.24
N PRO A 205 -20.39 -39.82 4.62
CA PRO A 205 -19.14 -40.23 4.00
C PRO A 205 -19.36 -40.78 2.60
N LEU A 206 -18.36 -40.61 1.74
CA LEU A 206 -18.23 -41.26 0.46
C LEU A 206 -17.00 -42.18 0.51
N ILE A 207 -17.25 -43.48 0.40
CA ILE A 207 -16.18 -44.47 0.50
C ILE A 207 -15.56 -44.67 -0.88
N GLY A 208 -14.25 -44.52 -0.96
CA GLY A 208 -13.52 -44.75 -2.21
C GLY A 208 -12.02 -44.53 -2.04
N PRO A 209 -11.19 -45.39 -2.71
CA PRO A 209 -9.74 -45.29 -2.62
C PRO A 209 -9.23 -44.03 -3.32
N ARG A 210 -8.18 -43.42 -2.74
CA ARG A 210 -7.42 -42.33 -3.34
C ARG A 210 -5.96 -42.73 -3.43
N PRO A 211 -5.30 -42.59 -4.59
CA PRO A 211 -3.88 -42.89 -4.70
C PRO A 211 -3.03 -41.90 -3.96
N LEU A 212 -2.09 -42.40 -3.18
CA LEU A 212 -1.00 -41.64 -2.58
C LEU A 212 0.31 -42.34 -2.86
N VAL A 213 1.46 -41.67 -2.74
CA VAL A 213 2.79 -42.19 -3.07
C VAL A 213 3.09 -43.55 -2.36
N ASN A 214 2.50 -43.80 -1.19
CA ASN A 214 2.73 -44.99 -0.36
C ASN A 214 1.52 -45.92 -0.26
N GLY A 215 0.59 -45.88 -1.23
CA GLY A 215 -0.57 -46.78 -1.27
C GLY A 215 -1.91 -46.05 -1.39
N LEU A 216 -3.00 -46.79 -1.14
CA LEU A 216 -4.35 -46.23 -1.14
C LEU A 216 -4.68 -45.66 0.21
N ILE A 217 -5.15 -44.44 0.24
CA ILE A 217 -5.55 -43.71 1.46
C ILE A 217 -6.93 -43.07 1.26
N GLY A 218 -7.66 -42.89 2.35
CA GLY A 218 -8.86 -42.10 2.36
C GLY A 218 -8.53 -40.60 2.33
N ARG A 219 -9.55 -39.77 2.52
CA ARG A 219 -9.38 -38.32 2.65
C ARG A 219 -10.31 -37.77 3.71
N ILE A 220 -10.02 -36.59 4.18
CA ILE A 220 -10.87 -35.81 5.09
C ILE A 220 -11.34 -34.55 4.36
N ASN A 221 -12.63 -34.33 4.32
CA ASN A 221 -13.17 -33.04 3.90
C ASN A 221 -13.27 -32.16 5.14
N TYR A 222 -12.58 -30.99 5.08
CA TYR A 222 -12.51 -30.04 6.18
C TYR A 222 -13.54 -28.95 5.99
N TYR A 223 -14.22 -28.63 7.09
CA TYR A 223 -15.24 -27.59 7.16
C TYR A 223 -14.96 -26.66 8.33
N TRP A 224 -15.46 -25.48 8.26
CA TRP A 224 -15.29 -24.49 9.31
C TRP A 224 -16.51 -23.60 9.43
N SER A 225 -16.68 -22.98 10.59
CA SER A 225 -17.72 -22.00 10.85
C SER A 225 -17.29 -21.11 12.00
N VAL A 226 -18.02 -20.00 12.18
CA VAL A 226 -17.79 -19.06 13.28
C VAL A 226 -18.97 -19.13 14.24
N LEU A 227 -18.68 -19.33 15.52
CA LEU A 227 -19.65 -19.32 16.60
C LEU A 227 -19.65 -17.95 17.27
N LYS A 228 -20.73 -17.21 17.09
CA LYS A 228 -20.88 -15.87 17.68
C LYS A 228 -21.09 -15.94 19.20
N PRO A 229 -20.80 -14.86 19.95
CA PRO A 229 -21.05 -14.85 21.39
C PRO A 229 -22.50 -15.20 21.75
N GLY A 230 -22.68 -16.08 22.71
CA GLY A 230 -23.97 -16.55 23.16
C GLY A 230 -24.61 -17.65 22.32
N GLN A 231 -24.06 -17.99 21.17
CA GLN A 231 -24.56 -19.08 20.33
C GLN A 231 -24.11 -20.44 20.86
N THR A 232 -24.92 -21.47 20.57
CA THR A 232 -24.65 -22.85 20.97
C THR A 232 -24.40 -23.70 19.72
N LEU A 233 -23.27 -24.44 19.74
CA LEU A 233 -22.94 -25.45 18.75
C LEU A 233 -23.40 -26.81 19.25
N ARG A 234 -24.15 -27.52 18.42
CA ARG A 234 -24.55 -28.92 18.68
C ARG A 234 -23.93 -29.83 17.64
N VAL A 235 -23.25 -30.87 18.09
CA VAL A 235 -22.63 -31.88 17.26
C VAL A 235 -23.27 -33.23 17.56
N ARG A 236 -23.78 -33.90 16.52
CA ARG A 236 -24.32 -35.25 16.65
C ARG A 236 -23.74 -36.10 15.52
N SER A 237 -23.12 -37.23 15.88
CA SER A 237 -22.47 -38.11 14.92
C SER A 237 -22.52 -39.58 15.34
N ASN A 238 -22.71 -40.46 14.41
CA ASN A 238 -22.58 -41.90 14.60
C ASN A 238 -21.41 -42.50 13.83
N GLY A 239 -20.51 -41.69 13.32
CA GLY A 239 -19.28 -42.12 12.65
C GLY A 239 -18.73 -41.09 11.70
N ASN A 240 -17.48 -41.27 11.33
CA ASN A 240 -16.74 -40.45 10.33
C ASN A 240 -16.44 -39.00 10.74
N LEU A 241 -16.70 -38.60 11.99
CA LEU A 241 -16.43 -37.26 12.45
C LEU A 241 -14.99 -37.12 12.93
N ILE A 242 -14.34 -36.08 12.43
CA ILE A 242 -13.13 -35.52 13.03
C ILE A 242 -13.60 -34.34 13.87
N ALA A 243 -13.71 -34.53 15.17
CA ALA A 243 -14.35 -33.57 16.06
C ALA A 243 -13.47 -32.35 16.32
N PRO A 244 -14.06 -31.13 16.45
CA PRO A 244 -13.32 -29.97 16.89
C PRO A 244 -12.96 -30.11 18.38
N TRP A 245 -11.67 -29.97 18.71
CA TRP A 245 -11.20 -30.02 20.09
C TRP A 245 -10.93 -28.61 20.61
N PHE A 246 -10.21 -27.80 19.84
CA PHE A 246 -9.97 -26.41 20.15
C PHE A 246 -10.57 -25.53 19.07
N GLY A 247 -11.21 -24.45 19.51
CA GLY A 247 -11.57 -23.33 18.65
C GLY A 247 -10.57 -22.18 18.77
N HIS A 248 -10.63 -21.27 17.85
CA HIS A 248 -9.77 -20.07 17.82
C HIS A 248 -10.61 -18.85 18.18
N VAL A 249 -10.21 -18.14 19.21
CA VAL A 249 -10.85 -16.88 19.58
C VAL A 249 -10.37 -15.81 18.61
N LEU A 250 -11.28 -15.23 17.86
CA LEU A 250 -10.99 -14.16 16.92
C LEU A 250 -11.01 -12.83 17.68
N SER A 251 -9.85 -12.22 17.87
CA SER A 251 -9.72 -11.02 18.67
C SER A 251 -8.68 -10.06 18.11
N GLY A 252 -8.90 -8.76 18.37
CA GLY A 252 -7.99 -7.70 17.94
C GLY A 252 -8.12 -7.39 16.45
N GLU A 253 -7.24 -6.50 16.00
CA GLU A 253 -7.17 -6.09 14.61
C GLU A 253 -5.75 -6.27 14.08
N SER A 254 -5.63 -6.88 12.91
CA SER A 254 -4.42 -6.92 12.12
C SER A 254 -4.70 -6.33 10.74
N HIS A 255 -3.69 -6.25 9.89
CA HIS A 255 -3.89 -5.79 8.52
C HIS A 255 -4.76 -6.74 7.67
N GLY A 256 -5.05 -7.95 8.16
CA GLY A 256 -5.92 -8.91 7.48
C GLY A 256 -5.35 -9.45 6.17
N ARG A 257 -4.05 -9.32 5.96
CA ARG A 257 -3.38 -9.77 4.74
C ARG A 257 -2.26 -10.75 5.05
N ILE A 258 -2.02 -11.62 4.09
CA ILE A 258 -0.99 -12.65 4.15
C ILE A 258 0.08 -12.28 3.14
N LEU A 259 1.30 -12.13 3.62
CA LEU A 259 2.45 -11.79 2.79
C LEU A 259 3.22 -13.06 2.45
N LYS A 260 3.47 -13.29 1.15
CA LYS A 260 4.33 -14.39 0.68
C LYS A 260 5.68 -13.83 0.27
N THR A 261 6.69 -14.12 1.05
CA THR A 261 8.05 -13.60 0.82
C THR A 261 9.10 -14.45 1.51
N ASP A 262 10.30 -14.45 0.94
CA ASP A 262 11.48 -15.10 1.53
C ASP A 262 12.34 -14.14 2.34
N LEU A 263 11.92 -12.91 2.56
CA LEU A 263 12.68 -11.92 3.31
C LEU A 263 12.92 -12.36 4.76
N ASN A 264 14.09 -11.98 5.27
CA ASN A 264 14.43 -12.20 6.67
C ASN A 264 13.85 -11.10 7.57
N SER A 265 13.53 -11.46 8.81
CA SER A 265 13.09 -10.50 9.80
C SER A 265 14.21 -9.55 10.18
N GLY A 266 13.88 -8.27 10.30
CA GLY A 266 14.79 -7.23 10.78
C GLY A 266 14.29 -6.62 12.09
N ASN A 267 15.16 -5.95 12.81
CA ASN A 267 14.80 -5.17 13.99
C ASN A 267 14.43 -3.75 13.55
N CYS A 268 13.24 -3.59 12.99
CA CYS A 268 12.76 -2.34 12.42
C CYS A 268 11.26 -2.18 12.61
N VAL A 269 10.80 -0.95 12.54
CA VAL A 269 9.36 -0.59 12.54
C VAL A 269 9.12 0.29 11.32
N VAL A 270 8.12 -0.07 10.50
CA VAL A 270 7.81 0.65 9.28
C VAL A 270 6.33 1.03 9.25
N GLN A 271 6.00 2.06 8.49
CA GLN A 271 4.62 2.43 8.22
C GLN A 271 3.97 1.52 7.18
N CYS A 272 4.74 1.05 6.23
CA CYS A 272 4.27 0.23 5.11
C CYS A 272 5.22 -0.95 4.90
N GLN A 273 4.65 -2.14 4.80
CA GLN A 273 5.39 -3.36 4.51
C GLN A 273 4.97 -3.93 3.17
N THR A 274 5.94 -4.25 2.33
CA THR A 274 5.73 -4.91 1.05
C THR A 274 6.43 -6.28 1.03
N GLU A 275 6.13 -7.09 0.03
CA GLU A 275 6.80 -8.37 -0.17
C GLU A 275 8.31 -8.22 -0.48
N LYS A 276 8.76 -7.04 -0.88
CA LYS A 276 10.16 -6.74 -1.19
C LYS A 276 10.91 -6.08 -0.04
N GLY A 277 10.19 -5.50 0.89
CA GLY A 277 10.77 -4.83 2.05
C GLY A 277 9.85 -3.79 2.66
N GLY A 278 10.28 -3.23 3.77
CA GLY A 278 9.58 -2.14 4.45
C GLY A 278 9.98 -0.77 3.91
N LEU A 279 9.07 0.17 4.00
CA LEU A 279 9.33 1.55 3.61
C LEU A 279 8.61 2.53 4.54
N ASN A 280 9.25 3.67 4.74
CA ASN A 280 8.67 4.85 5.38
C ASN A 280 8.76 5.99 4.39
N SER A 281 7.62 6.57 4.02
CA SER A 281 7.63 7.65 3.06
C SER A 281 6.49 8.63 3.30
N THR A 282 6.79 9.91 3.08
CA THR A 282 5.80 10.99 3.02
C THR A 282 5.33 11.23 1.58
N LEU A 283 5.93 10.57 0.59
CA LEU A 283 5.56 10.70 -0.81
C LEU A 283 4.22 10.02 -1.08
N PRO A 284 3.42 10.54 -2.01
CA PRO A 284 2.08 10.01 -2.26
C PRO A 284 2.04 8.66 -2.99
N PHE A 285 3.13 8.28 -3.66
CA PHE A 285 3.18 7.07 -4.49
C PHE A 285 4.43 6.26 -4.23
N HIS A 286 4.35 4.95 -4.51
CA HIS A 286 5.51 4.06 -4.56
C HIS A 286 5.39 3.09 -5.74
N ASN A 287 6.50 2.51 -6.16
CA ASN A 287 6.55 1.51 -7.22
C ASN A 287 7.19 0.19 -6.79
N ILE A 288 7.21 -0.10 -5.51
CA ILE A 288 7.95 -1.26 -4.96
C ILE A 288 7.20 -2.55 -5.23
N SER A 289 5.95 -2.65 -4.74
CA SER A 289 5.10 -3.81 -4.96
C SER A 289 3.64 -3.45 -4.79
N LYS A 290 2.78 -4.03 -5.63
CA LYS A 290 1.33 -3.91 -5.50
C LYS A 290 0.78 -4.58 -4.25
N TYR A 291 1.53 -5.54 -3.68
CA TYR A 291 1.18 -6.24 -2.45
C TYR A 291 1.84 -5.55 -1.26
N ALA A 292 1.15 -4.58 -0.72
CA ALA A 292 1.61 -3.79 0.41
C ALA A 292 0.48 -3.57 1.41
N PHE A 293 0.81 -3.46 2.69
CA PHE A 293 -0.17 -3.19 3.72
C PHE A 293 0.43 -2.36 4.85
N GLY A 294 -0.45 -1.78 5.63
CA GLY A 294 -0.14 -0.73 6.58
C GLY A 294 -0.58 0.62 6.04
N ASN A 295 0.02 1.69 6.56
CA ASN A 295 -0.22 3.04 6.06
C ASN A 295 0.71 3.31 4.88
N CYS A 296 0.28 2.88 3.70
CA CYS A 296 1.10 2.88 2.49
C CYS A 296 0.77 4.04 1.56
N PRO A 297 1.78 4.58 0.85
CA PRO A 297 1.53 5.34 -0.36
C PRO A 297 0.76 4.49 -1.39
N LYS A 298 0.13 5.14 -2.36
CA LYS A 298 -0.55 4.43 -3.44
C LYS A 298 0.46 3.79 -4.38
N TYR A 299 0.19 2.56 -4.83
CA TYR A 299 1.06 1.87 -5.77
C TYR A 299 0.82 2.34 -7.20
N ILE A 300 1.90 2.71 -7.89
CA ILE A 300 1.91 3.02 -9.32
C ILE A 300 3.12 2.36 -9.95
N GLY A 301 2.89 1.55 -10.98
CA GLY A 301 3.94 0.80 -11.66
C GLY A 301 4.68 1.60 -12.72
N VAL A 302 5.23 2.76 -12.35
CA VAL A 302 6.02 3.62 -13.22
C VAL A 302 7.44 3.77 -12.69
N LYS A 303 8.39 4.19 -13.54
CA LYS A 303 9.79 4.32 -13.13
C LYS A 303 10.08 5.61 -12.40
N SER A 304 9.38 6.67 -12.75
CA SER A 304 9.57 8.00 -12.18
C SER A 304 8.33 8.83 -12.40
N LEU A 305 8.05 9.72 -11.44
CA LEU A 305 6.92 10.63 -11.51
C LEU A 305 7.36 11.98 -10.92
N LYS A 306 7.92 12.83 -11.76
CA LYS A 306 8.47 14.12 -11.34
C LYS A 306 7.49 15.25 -11.57
N LEU A 307 7.22 16.00 -10.53
CA LEU A 307 6.39 17.19 -10.55
C LEU A 307 7.28 18.43 -10.64
N ALA A 308 7.01 19.31 -11.59
CA ALA A 308 7.69 20.58 -11.71
C ALA A 308 7.29 21.50 -10.57
N ILE A 309 8.25 22.06 -9.89
CA ILE A 309 8.07 23.05 -8.81
C ILE A 309 8.57 24.40 -9.29
N GLY A 310 9.78 24.45 -9.83
CA GLY A 310 10.42 25.66 -10.31
C GLY A 310 10.10 26.01 -11.76
N LEU A 311 10.81 26.99 -12.26
CA LEU A 311 10.67 27.48 -13.62
C LEU A 311 11.49 26.64 -14.62
N ARG A 312 11.26 26.88 -15.90
CA ARG A 312 12.20 26.43 -16.94
C ARG A 312 13.58 26.95 -16.63
N ASN A 313 14.53 26.04 -16.57
CA ASN A 313 15.92 26.41 -16.29
C ASN A 313 16.60 26.82 -17.60
N VAL A 314 16.50 28.09 -17.92
CA VAL A 314 17.10 28.64 -19.14
C VAL A 314 18.40 29.31 -18.74
N PRO A 315 19.56 28.80 -19.21
CA PRO A 315 20.82 29.47 -18.93
C PRO A 315 20.88 30.84 -19.60
N ALA A 316 21.54 31.78 -18.97
CA ALA A 316 21.76 33.10 -19.56
C ALA A 316 22.57 32.97 -20.86
N ARG A 317 22.02 33.49 -21.96
CA ARG A 317 22.67 33.40 -23.29
C ARG A 317 23.92 34.24 -23.42
N SER A 318 24.04 35.31 -22.61
CA SER A 318 25.24 36.08 -22.52
C SER A 318 25.73 36.12 -21.08
N SER A 319 26.96 35.62 -20.84
CA SER A 319 27.69 36.12 -19.71
C SER A 319 27.58 37.62 -19.77
N ARG A 320 27.11 38.29 -18.71
CA ARG A 320 27.08 39.76 -18.54
C ARG A 320 27.78 40.45 -19.68
N GLY A 321 27.03 41.10 -20.57
CA GLY A 321 27.58 41.70 -21.77
C GLY A 321 28.87 42.44 -21.48
N LEU A 322 29.75 42.54 -22.46
CA LEU A 322 31.09 43.14 -22.44
C LEU A 322 31.23 44.49 -21.69
N PHE A 323 30.14 45.12 -21.26
CA PHE A 323 30.12 46.40 -20.58
C PHE A 323 29.24 46.44 -19.33
N GLY A 324 29.02 45.33 -18.65
CA GLY A 324 28.16 45.24 -17.47
C GLY A 324 26.68 45.46 -17.73
N ALA A 325 26.23 45.27 -18.97
CA ALA A 325 24.82 45.38 -19.35
C ALA A 325 24.01 44.28 -18.66
N ILE A 326 22.91 44.68 -18.02
CA ILE A 326 21.97 43.77 -17.43
C ILE A 326 20.96 43.31 -18.46
N ALA A 327 20.48 42.07 -18.34
CA ALA A 327 19.56 41.46 -19.27
C ALA A 327 18.27 41.03 -18.60
N GLY A 328 17.13 41.16 -19.29
CA GLY A 328 15.83 40.77 -18.79
C GLY A 328 15.47 39.32 -19.07
N PHE A 329 14.26 38.93 -18.74
CA PHE A 329 13.79 37.52 -18.78
C PHE A 329 13.77 36.92 -20.20
N ILE A 330 13.73 37.72 -21.26
CA ILE A 330 13.74 37.23 -22.64
C ILE A 330 15.09 36.65 -23.03
N GLU A 331 16.16 37.10 -22.41
CA GLU A 331 17.54 36.62 -22.69
C GLU A 331 17.97 35.42 -21.82
N GLY A 332 17.08 34.90 -20.96
CA GLY A 332 17.35 33.76 -20.10
C GLY A 332 17.19 34.08 -18.62
N GLY A 333 17.53 33.09 -17.79
CA GLY A 333 17.44 33.21 -16.33
C GLY A 333 18.67 33.87 -15.70
N TRP A 334 18.57 34.17 -14.43
CA TRP A 334 19.64 34.80 -13.63
C TRP A 334 20.18 33.86 -12.57
N PRO A 335 21.37 33.31 -12.72
CA PRO A 335 21.97 32.45 -11.69
C PRO A 335 22.21 33.18 -10.35
N GLY A 336 22.36 34.50 -10.39
CA GLY A 336 22.57 35.31 -9.19
C GLY A 336 21.32 35.56 -8.37
N LEU A 337 20.13 35.25 -8.89
CA LEU A 337 18.87 35.41 -8.18
C LEU A 337 18.61 34.19 -7.29
N VAL A 338 19.02 34.29 -6.02
CA VAL A 338 18.98 33.11 -5.11
C VAL A 338 17.86 33.17 -4.08
N ALA A 339 17.27 34.34 -3.82
CA ALA A 339 16.30 34.54 -2.75
C ALA A 339 14.85 34.34 -3.20
N GLY A 340 14.59 34.07 -4.46
CA GLY A 340 13.25 33.87 -5.00
C GLY A 340 13.26 33.43 -6.45
N TRP A 341 12.09 33.15 -6.99
CA TRP A 341 11.94 32.74 -8.40
C TRP A 341 11.90 33.91 -9.36
N TYR A 342 11.36 35.05 -8.91
CA TYR A 342 11.20 36.26 -9.71
C TYR A 342 11.89 37.44 -9.02
N GLY A 343 12.38 38.35 -9.79
CA GLY A 343 13.06 39.48 -9.20
C GLY A 343 13.46 40.55 -10.18
N PHE A 344 14.28 41.46 -9.68
CA PHE A 344 14.74 42.66 -10.36
C PHE A 344 16.24 42.70 -10.39
N GLN A 345 16.77 43.22 -11.47
CA GLN A 345 18.17 43.64 -11.58
C GLN A 345 18.20 45.10 -11.98
N HIS A 346 18.96 45.91 -11.26
CA HIS A 346 19.09 47.31 -11.56
C HIS A 346 20.52 47.74 -11.80
N SER A 347 20.71 48.76 -12.56
CA SER A 347 21.98 49.42 -12.81
C SER A 347 21.80 50.94 -12.69
N ASN A 348 22.61 51.56 -11.83
CA ASN A 348 22.64 52.98 -11.62
C ASN A 348 24.07 53.42 -11.27
N ASP A 349 24.25 54.70 -10.91
CA ASP A 349 25.56 55.25 -10.57
C ASP A 349 26.20 54.60 -9.34
N GLN A 350 25.39 53.98 -8.48
CA GLN A 350 25.84 53.26 -7.27
C GLN A 350 26.25 51.80 -7.55
N GLY A 351 26.03 51.30 -8.75
CA GLY A 351 26.40 49.94 -9.16
C GLY A 351 25.25 49.11 -9.69
N VAL A 352 25.48 47.80 -9.77
CA VAL A 352 24.52 46.78 -10.22
C VAL A 352 24.08 45.94 -9.05
N GLY A 353 22.79 45.69 -8.90
CA GLY A 353 22.26 44.86 -7.84
C GLY A 353 21.09 44.01 -8.30
N MET A 354 20.84 42.92 -7.58
CA MET A 354 19.69 42.03 -7.76
C MET A 354 18.88 41.95 -6.47
N ALA A 355 17.57 41.83 -6.61
CA ALA A 355 16.65 41.62 -5.49
C ALA A 355 15.50 40.75 -5.94
N ALA A 356 15.12 39.77 -5.08
CA ALA A 356 13.95 38.95 -5.33
C ALA A 356 12.67 39.72 -5.02
N ASP A 357 11.64 39.47 -5.81
CA ASP A 357 10.29 39.89 -5.49
C ASP A 357 9.61 38.83 -4.61
N ARG A 358 9.50 39.14 -3.32
CA ARG A 358 8.98 38.21 -2.32
C ARG A 358 7.49 37.92 -2.49
N ASP A 359 6.70 38.92 -2.86
CA ASP A 359 5.24 38.79 -2.97
C ASP A 359 4.85 37.78 -4.07
N SER A 360 5.34 38.00 -5.29
CA SER A 360 5.03 37.09 -6.42
C SER A 360 5.61 35.70 -6.22
N THR A 361 6.80 35.58 -5.67
CA THR A 361 7.43 34.29 -5.35
C THR A 361 6.61 33.53 -4.31
N GLN A 362 6.19 34.20 -3.22
CA GLN A 362 5.40 33.56 -2.16
C GLN A 362 4.04 33.08 -2.67
N LYS A 363 3.37 33.89 -3.47
CA LYS A 363 2.09 33.48 -4.10
C LYS A 363 2.26 32.25 -4.99
N ALA A 364 3.34 32.17 -5.75
CA ALA A 364 3.65 31.01 -6.57
C ALA A 364 3.94 29.76 -5.72
N VAL A 365 4.70 29.93 -4.63
CA VAL A 365 4.99 28.82 -3.69
C VAL A 365 3.70 28.29 -3.06
N ASP A 366 2.82 29.17 -2.60
CA ASP A 366 1.56 28.76 -1.98
C ASP A 366 0.67 28.00 -2.96
N LYS A 367 0.62 28.46 -4.20
CA LYS A 367 -0.17 27.83 -5.26
C LYS A 367 0.37 26.42 -5.60
N ILE A 368 1.69 26.25 -5.65
CA ILE A 368 2.32 24.95 -5.92
C ILE A 368 2.15 24.01 -4.73
N THR A 369 2.23 24.51 -3.51
CA THR A 369 1.96 23.70 -2.31
C THR A 369 0.53 23.16 -2.33
N SER A 370 -0.43 24.00 -2.66
CA SER A 370 -1.84 23.59 -2.86
C SER A 370 -1.98 22.54 -3.96
N LYS A 371 -1.24 22.68 -5.04
CA LYS A 371 -1.23 21.74 -6.17
C LYS A 371 -0.77 20.34 -5.75
N VAL A 372 0.29 20.24 -4.96
CA VAL A 372 0.79 18.95 -4.45
C VAL A 372 -0.30 18.25 -3.62
N ASN A 373 -0.96 19.00 -2.73
CA ASN A 373 -2.05 18.46 -1.91
C ASN A 373 -3.24 18.00 -2.77
N ASN A 374 -3.56 18.71 -3.83
CA ASN A 374 -4.61 18.35 -4.77
C ASN A 374 -4.32 17.04 -5.51
N ILE A 375 -3.09 16.84 -5.93
CA ILE A 375 -2.68 15.59 -6.61
C ILE A 375 -2.88 14.40 -5.66
N VAL A 376 -2.45 14.51 -4.41
CA VAL A 376 -2.65 13.48 -3.40
C VAL A 376 -4.13 13.18 -3.20
N ASP A 377 -4.97 14.20 -3.05
CA ASP A 377 -6.40 14.03 -2.80
C ASP A 377 -7.14 13.38 -3.98
N LYS A 378 -6.80 13.76 -5.20
CA LYS A 378 -7.42 13.17 -6.41
C LYS A 378 -7.09 11.70 -6.57
N MET A 379 -5.92 11.27 -6.11
CA MET A 379 -5.50 9.87 -6.21
C MET A 379 -5.90 9.03 -4.99
N ASN A 380 -6.46 9.61 -3.94
CA ASN A 380 -6.93 8.86 -2.75
C ASN A 380 -8.08 7.89 -3.05
N LYS A 381 -8.77 8.08 -4.16
CA LYS A 381 -9.85 7.18 -4.61
C LYS A 381 -9.33 6.01 -5.45
N GLN A 382 -8.02 5.86 -5.55
CA GLN A 382 -7.41 4.76 -6.28
C GLN A 382 -7.89 3.42 -5.74
N TYR A 383 -8.11 2.48 -6.66
CA TYR A 383 -8.47 1.11 -6.37
C TYR A 383 -7.40 0.42 -5.51
N GLU A 384 -7.83 -0.27 -4.45
CA GLU A 384 -6.94 -1.14 -3.67
C GLU A 384 -7.02 -2.57 -4.20
N ILE A 385 -5.85 -3.17 -4.40
CA ILE A 385 -5.77 -4.57 -4.80
C ILE A 385 -5.95 -5.43 -3.57
N ILE A 386 -6.89 -6.36 -3.67
CA ILE A 386 -7.06 -7.43 -2.69
C ILE A 386 -6.37 -8.66 -3.27
N ASP A 387 -5.40 -9.20 -2.51
CA ASP A 387 -4.70 -10.41 -2.89
C ASP A 387 -5.57 -11.63 -2.58
N HIS A 388 -6.32 -12.09 -3.57
CA HIS A 388 -7.12 -13.31 -3.49
C HIS A 388 -6.31 -14.51 -3.95
N GLU A 389 -6.34 -15.56 -3.16
CA GLU A 389 -5.86 -16.87 -3.57
C GLU A 389 -7.02 -17.71 -4.11
N PHE A 390 -6.77 -18.41 -5.21
CA PHE A 390 -7.74 -19.30 -5.83
C PHE A 390 -7.15 -20.71 -5.88
N SER A 391 -8.01 -21.72 -5.69
CA SER A 391 -7.61 -23.12 -5.83
C SER A 391 -7.31 -23.47 -7.29
N GLU A 392 -6.69 -24.62 -7.54
CA GLU A 392 -6.36 -25.06 -8.90
C GLU A 392 -7.60 -25.17 -9.79
N ILE A 393 -8.74 -25.57 -9.23
CA ILE A 393 -10.01 -25.66 -9.98
C ILE A 393 -10.63 -24.29 -10.27
N GLU A 394 -10.16 -23.26 -9.59
CA GLU A 394 -10.61 -21.86 -9.75
C GLU A 394 -9.64 -21.04 -10.61
N ASN A 395 -8.78 -21.70 -11.38
CA ASN A 395 -7.74 -21.02 -12.15
C ASN A 395 -8.28 -19.97 -13.12
N ARG A 396 -9.48 -20.20 -13.70
CA ARG A 396 -10.12 -19.18 -14.57
C ARG A 396 -10.47 -17.91 -13.79
N LEU A 397 -10.97 -18.05 -12.55
CA LEU A 397 -11.25 -16.91 -11.68
C LEU A 397 -9.97 -16.16 -11.32
N ASN A 398 -8.89 -16.88 -11.03
CA ASN A 398 -7.58 -16.30 -10.76
C ASN A 398 -7.06 -15.50 -11.96
N MET A 399 -7.16 -16.05 -13.17
CA MET A 399 -6.74 -15.35 -14.39
C MET A 399 -7.57 -14.08 -14.65
N ILE A 400 -8.90 -14.16 -14.47
CA ILE A 400 -9.78 -13.01 -14.66
C ILE A 400 -9.49 -11.94 -13.61
N ASN A 401 -9.34 -12.33 -12.34
CA ASN A 401 -9.03 -11.40 -11.25
C ASN A 401 -7.71 -10.67 -11.52
N ASN A 402 -6.66 -11.39 -11.88
CA ASN A 402 -5.36 -10.81 -12.17
C ASN A 402 -5.41 -9.87 -13.37
N LYS A 403 -6.14 -10.25 -14.43
CA LYS A 403 -6.29 -9.41 -15.62
C LYS A 403 -7.04 -8.11 -15.30
N VAL A 404 -8.11 -8.20 -14.52
CA VAL A 404 -8.89 -7.02 -14.11
C VAL A 404 -8.04 -6.09 -13.24
N ASP A 405 -7.31 -6.65 -12.28
CA ASP A 405 -6.42 -5.86 -11.40
C ASP A 405 -5.32 -5.17 -12.22
N ASP A 406 -4.68 -5.87 -13.14
CA ASP A 406 -3.63 -5.31 -13.99
C ASP A 406 -4.17 -4.17 -14.87
N GLN A 407 -5.35 -4.36 -15.46
CA GLN A 407 -6.00 -3.33 -16.28
C GLN A 407 -6.36 -2.08 -15.47
N ILE A 408 -6.91 -2.26 -14.27
CA ILE A 408 -7.25 -1.13 -13.39
C ILE A 408 -5.99 -0.41 -12.94
N GLN A 409 -4.93 -1.14 -12.61
CA GLN A 409 -3.65 -0.53 -12.26
C GLN A 409 -3.05 0.28 -13.40
N ASP A 410 -3.10 -0.24 -14.61
CA ASP A 410 -2.61 0.47 -15.80
C ASP A 410 -3.40 1.76 -16.04
N ILE A 411 -4.72 1.73 -15.85
CA ILE A 411 -5.56 2.92 -15.97
C ILE A 411 -5.17 3.97 -14.92
N TRP A 412 -4.98 3.57 -13.67
CA TRP A 412 -4.58 4.50 -12.62
C TRP A 412 -3.17 5.04 -12.81
N ALA A 413 -2.23 4.21 -13.31
CA ALA A 413 -0.89 4.67 -13.67
C ALA A 413 -0.94 5.72 -14.79
N TYR A 414 -1.74 5.47 -15.82
CA TYR A 414 -1.97 6.41 -16.88
C TYR A 414 -2.57 7.73 -16.38
N ASN A 415 -3.58 7.63 -15.49
CA ASN A 415 -4.20 8.81 -14.88
C ASN A 415 -3.18 9.63 -14.08
N ALA A 416 -2.32 8.98 -13.31
CA ALA A 416 -1.30 9.66 -12.54
C ALA A 416 -0.28 10.36 -13.42
N GLU A 417 0.20 9.68 -14.46
CA GLU A 417 1.13 10.27 -15.44
C GLU A 417 0.51 11.44 -16.17
N LEU A 418 -0.72 11.28 -16.65
CA LEU A 418 -1.43 12.34 -17.36
C LEU A 418 -1.67 13.55 -16.46
N LEU A 419 -2.06 13.32 -15.20
CA LEU A 419 -2.26 14.38 -14.23
C LEU A 419 -0.97 15.17 -13.99
N VAL A 420 0.16 14.48 -13.83
CA VAL A 420 1.45 15.13 -13.61
C VAL A 420 1.89 15.89 -14.86
N LEU A 421 1.72 15.34 -16.05
CA LEU A 421 2.02 16.06 -17.30
C LEU A 421 1.21 17.35 -17.42
N LEU A 422 -0.09 17.27 -17.13
CA LEU A 422 -0.98 18.44 -17.16
C LEU A 422 -0.56 19.49 -16.13
N GLU A 423 -0.28 19.05 -14.90
CA GLU A 423 0.13 19.97 -13.84
C GLU A 423 1.51 20.58 -14.10
N ASN A 424 2.42 19.85 -14.71
CA ASN A 424 3.72 20.39 -15.14
C ASN A 424 3.55 21.46 -16.20
N GLN A 425 2.71 21.21 -17.19
CA GLN A 425 2.41 22.21 -18.22
C GLN A 425 1.83 23.48 -17.59
N LYS A 426 0.87 23.33 -16.70
CA LYS A 426 0.28 24.46 -15.97
C LYS A 426 1.29 25.20 -15.12
N THR A 427 2.15 24.49 -14.40
CA THR A 427 3.16 25.11 -13.52
C THR A 427 4.13 25.99 -14.33
N LEU A 428 4.63 25.47 -15.46
CA LEU A 428 5.54 26.23 -16.29
C LEU A 428 4.86 27.45 -16.94
N ASP A 429 3.61 27.27 -17.39
CA ASP A 429 2.83 28.39 -17.95
C ASP A 429 2.51 29.46 -16.90
N GLU A 430 2.21 29.05 -15.67
CA GLU A 430 1.98 29.97 -14.55
C GLU A 430 3.22 30.77 -14.18
N HIS A 431 4.39 30.14 -14.19
CA HIS A 431 5.64 30.87 -13.98
C HIS A 431 5.89 31.90 -15.04
N ASP A 432 5.68 31.57 -16.31
CA ASP A 432 5.80 32.50 -17.42
C ASP A 432 4.81 33.68 -17.25
N ALA A 433 3.57 33.37 -16.87
CA ALA A 433 2.56 34.41 -16.60
C ALA A 433 2.94 35.29 -15.44
N ASN A 434 3.53 34.75 -14.38
CA ASN A 434 3.95 35.51 -13.21
C ASN A 434 5.08 36.48 -13.55
N VAL A 435 6.02 36.08 -14.39
CA VAL A 435 7.09 36.99 -14.87
C VAL A 435 6.49 38.12 -15.69
N ASN A 436 5.57 37.82 -16.61
CA ASN A 436 4.88 38.84 -17.40
C ASN A 436 4.03 39.77 -16.55
N ASN A 437 3.36 39.27 -15.52
CA ASN A 437 2.57 40.08 -14.62
C ASN A 437 3.46 41.05 -13.82
N LEU A 438 4.63 40.61 -13.38
CA LEU A 438 5.59 41.46 -12.71
C LEU A 438 6.13 42.55 -13.66
N TYR A 439 6.45 42.16 -14.90
CA TYR A 439 6.87 43.12 -15.93
C TYR A 439 5.81 44.18 -16.18
N ASN A 440 4.55 43.79 -16.37
CA ASN A 440 3.45 44.72 -16.61
C ASN A 440 3.17 45.62 -15.39
N LYS A 441 3.33 45.11 -14.18
CA LYS A 441 3.20 45.91 -12.95
C LYS A 441 4.22 47.06 -12.91
N VAL A 442 5.46 46.75 -13.25
CA VAL A 442 6.54 47.77 -13.33
C VAL A 442 6.28 48.74 -14.47
N LYS A 443 5.87 48.23 -15.62
CA LYS A 443 5.50 49.08 -16.79
C LYS A 443 4.44 50.11 -16.43
N ARG A 444 3.38 49.70 -15.74
CA ARG A 444 2.30 50.61 -15.31
C ARG A 444 2.78 51.62 -14.28
N ALA A 445 3.67 51.20 -13.37
CA ALA A 445 4.19 52.08 -12.35
C ALA A 445 5.09 53.17 -12.94
N LEU A 446 5.91 52.83 -13.91
CA LEU A 446 6.84 53.77 -14.57
C LEU A 446 6.13 54.68 -15.59
N GLY A 447 5.13 54.17 -16.27
CA GLY A 447 4.42 54.92 -17.30
C GLY A 447 5.35 55.54 -18.37
N SER A 448 5.26 56.82 -18.59
CA SER A 448 6.08 57.56 -19.57
C SER A 448 7.48 57.89 -19.06
N ASN A 449 7.82 57.57 -17.81
CA ASN A 449 9.12 57.88 -17.21
C ASN A 449 10.24 56.95 -17.64
N ALA A 450 9.90 55.89 -18.40
CA ALA A 450 10.85 54.88 -18.87
C ALA A 450 10.49 54.39 -20.27
N MET A 451 11.48 53.89 -20.97
CA MET A 451 11.32 53.26 -22.27
C MET A 451 11.56 51.76 -22.15
N GLU A 452 10.67 50.93 -22.75
CA GLU A 452 10.87 49.52 -22.88
C GLU A 452 11.93 49.20 -23.92
N ASP A 453 12.84 48.28 -23.61
CA ASP A 453 13.85 47.86 -24.58
C ASP A 453 13.44 46.61 -25.36
N GLY A 454 12.25 46.05 -25.10
CA GLY A 454 11.76 44.82 -25.75
C GLY A 454 12.40 43.52 -25.25
N LYS A 455 13.27 43.57 -24.24
CA LYS A 455 14.02 42.47 -23.68
C LYS A 455 13.71 42.19 -22.22
N GLY A 456 12.65 42.81 -21.68
CA GLY A 456 12.26 42.69 -20.28
C GLY A 456 12.89 43.73 -19.38
N CYS A 457 13.42 44.79 -19.93
CA CYS A 457 14.06 45.87 -19.20
C CYS A 457 13.41 47.22 -19.50
N PHE A 458 13.60 48.20 -18.59
CA PHE A 458 13.17 49.58 -18.73
C PHE A 458 14.37 50.47 -18.55
N GLU A 459 14.59 51.35 -19.53
CA GLU A 459 15.54 52.45 -19.42
C GLU A 459 14.84 53.65 -18.84
N LEU A 460 15.29 54.10 -17.66
CA LEU A 460 14.72 55.26 -17.00
C LEU A 460 15.21 56.54 -17.64
N TYR A 461 14.32 57.49 -17.88
CA TYR A 461 14.67 58.80 -18.40
C TYR A 461 15.22 59.72 -17.32
N HIS A 462 15.14 59.35 -16.08
CA HIS A 462 15.65 60.08 -14.95
C HIS A 462 16.70 59.28 -14.19
N LYS A 463 17.45 59.95 -13.33
CA LYS A 463 18.37 59.25 -12.43
C LYS A 463 17.57 58.60 -11.27
N CYS A 464 17.92 57.39 -10.98
CA CYS A 464 17.26 56.61 -9.94
C CYS A 464 18.34 55.96 -9.04
N ASP A 465 18.49 56.47 -7.84
CA ASP A 465 19.40 55.93 -6.84
C ASP A 465 18.81 54.61 -6.26
N ASP A 466 19.52 53.98 -5.36
CA ASP A 466 19.06 52.70 -4.77
C ASP A 466 17.74 52.86 -4.02
N GLN A 467 17.46 54.00 -3.41
CA GLN A 467 16.20 54.26 -2.74
C GLN A 467 15.06 54.38 -3.77
N CYS A 468 15.29 55.08 -4.88
CA CYS A 468 14.35 55.15 -5.99
C CYS A 468 14.07 53.76 -6.57
N MET A 469 15.09 52.92 -6.80
CA MET A 469 14.93 51.52 -7.25
C MET A 469 14.12 50.70 -6.27
N GLU A 470 14.32 50.87 -4.97
CA GLU A 470 13.51 50.20 -3.96
C GLU A 470 12.02 50.57 -4.03
N THR A 471 11.69 51.82 -4.34
CA THR A 471 10.27 52.23 -4.52
C THR A 471 9.65 51.58 -5.74
N ILE A 472 10.40 51.34 -6.80
CA ILE A 472 9.91 50.58 -7.98
C ILE A 472 9.65 49.13 -7.56
N ARG A 473 10.55 48.47 -6.83
CA ARG A 473 10.43 47.09 -6.39
C ARG A 473 9.25 46.87 -5.45
N ASN A 474 9.02 47.79 -4.48
CA ASN A 474 7.97 47.64 -3.47
C ASN A 474 6.61 48.21 -3.89
N GLY A 475 6.52 48.79 -5.06
CA GLY A 475 5.26 49.30 -5.59
C GLY A 475 4.87 50.72 -5.12
N THR A 476 5.79 51.44 -4.47
CA THR A 476 5.53 52.78 -3.94
C THR A 476 6.11 53.90 -4.80
N TYR A 477 6.53 53.57 -6.02
CA TYR A 477 7.12 54.54 -6.96
C TYR A 477 6.13 55.68 -7.26
N ASN A 478 6.58 56.92 -7.09
CA ASN A 478 5.79 58.10 -7.38
C ASN A 478 6.15 58.63 -8.77
N ARG A 479 5.33 58.31 -9.76
CA ARG A 479 5.53 58.70 -11.17
C ARG A 479 5.54 60.21 -11.34
N ARG A 480 4.72 60.93 -10.59
CA ARG A 480 4.61 62.41 -10.70
C ARG A 480 5.87 63.14 -10.25
N LYS A 481 6.56 62.61 -9.25
CA LYS A 481 7.79 63.20 -8.71
C LYS A 481 8.90 63.26 -9.77
N TYR A 482 8.97 62.34 -10.69
CA TYR A 482 10.03 62.21 -11.70
C TYR A 482 9.58 62.61 -13.11
N MET A 483 8.35 63.07 -13.27
CA MET A 483 7.77 63.34 -14.59
C MET A 483 8.51 64.46 -15.33
N GLU A 484 8.91 65.49 -14.62
CA GLU A 484 9.61 66.64 -15.22
C GLU A 484 11.02 66.26 -15.66
N GLU A 485 11.75 65.52 -14.86
CA GLU A 485 13.07 65.00 -15.24
C GLU A 485 13.01 64.04 -16.44
N SER A 486 11.93 63.32 -16.59
CA SER A 486 11.73 62.35 -17.67
C SER A 486 11.39 62.98 -19.00
N ARG A 487 10.95 64.24 -19.02
CA ARG A 487 10.61 64.99 -20.22
C ARG A 487 11.82 65.67 -20.89
N LEU A 488 12.92 65.72 -20.19
CA LEU A 488 14.15 66.27 -20.71
C LEU A 488 14.98 65.20 -21.46
#